data_1b6e063e8c989bc1088671c0208165c6
#
_entry.id   1b6e063e8c989bc1088671c0208165c6
#
_cell.length_a   1.000
_cell.length_b   1.000
_cell.length_c   1.000
_cell.angle_alpha   90.00
_cell.angle_beta   90.00
_cell.angle_gamma   90.00
#
_symmetry.space_group_name_H-M   'P 1'
#
loop_
_entity.id
_entity.type
_entity.pdbx_description
1 polymer ?
#
loop_
_entity_poly.entity_id
_entity_poly.type
_entity_poly.pdbx_seq_one_letter_code
_entity_poly.pdbx_strand_id
1 'polypeptide(L)'
;MSDSQGNTINLDGIVLKAGGHTKRDAEALCVMEAVAWVAGEPHSDHPVCACPVIGAFLRQWNDSISTDEARTRLLKPLVPRLVGSKSTEAVEVRRSYLALDWLAREYAPAWLSLRNDLKAHAVALRGLAPLTDTASCAAAQTTLDAALAAAGAASRAAAGAAAG
;
A
#
# COMPACT_ATOMS: atom_id res chain seq x y z
N MET A 1 -30.99 4.55 -12.54
CA MET A 1 -31.22 3.92 -13.84
C MET A 1 -29.87 3.87 -14.52
N SER A 2 -29.44 2.72 -14.85
CA SER A 2 -28.08 2.30 -15.13
C SER A 2 -27.64 2.76 -16.51
N ASP A 3 -26.50 3.43 -16.58
CA ASP A 3 -25.69 3.42 -17.81
C ASP A 3 -24.41 2.68 -17.52
N SER A 4 -24.57 1.39 -17.52
CA SER A 4 -23.45 0.45 -17.58
C SER A 4 -23.01 0.32 -19.04
N GLN A 5 -22.37 1.32 -19.56
CA GLN A 5 -21.50 1.11 -20.70
C GLN A 5 -20.25 0.42 -20.15
N GLY A 6 -20.25 -0.90 -20.23
CA GLY A 6 -19.09 -1.72 -19.99
C GLY A 6 -17.99 -1.40 -20.99
N ASN A 7 -17.34 -0.28 -20.81
CA ASN A 7 -16.09 0.00 -21.50
C ASN A 7 -15.08 -1.00 -20.97
N THR A 8 -14.87 -2.09 -21.69
CA THR A 8 -13.87 -3.10 -21.35
C THR A 8 -12.51 -2.41 -21.39
N ILE A 9 -11.99 -2.09 -20.21
CA ILE A 9 -10.68 -1.50 -20.06
C ILE A 9 -9.68 -2.47 -20.68
N ASN A 10 -9.09 -2.08 -21.80
CA ASN A 10 -8.08 -2.90 -22.45
C ASN A 10 -6.75 -2.74 -21.70
N LEU A 11 -6.31 -3.83 -21.09
CA LEU A 11 -5.02 -3.95 -20.41
C LEU A 11 -4.01 -4.75 -21.22
N ASP A 12 -4.34 -5.13 -22.46
CA ASP A 12 -3.44 -5.90 -23.31
C ASP A 12 -2.16 -5.10 -23.59
N GLY A 13 -1.04 -5.78 -23.58
CA GLY A 13 0.28 -5.16 -23.77
C GLY A 13 0.82 -4.36 -22.58
N ILE A 14 0.03 -4.09 -21.52
CA ILE A 14 0.54 -3.40 -20.34
C ILE A 14 1.43 -4.34 -19.51
N VAL A 15 2.69 -3.93 -19.33
CA VAL A 15 3.67 -4.57 -18.45
C VAL A 15 4.02 -3.60 -17.33
N LEU A 16 3.91 -4.07 -16.08
CA LEU A 16 4.21 -3.22 -14.92
C LEU A 16 5.68 -3.34 -14.51
N LYS A 17 6.31 -2.19 -14.28
CA LYS A 17 7.70 -2.01 -13.84
C LYS A 17 7.79 -1.36 -12.47
N ALA A 18 8.93 -1.50 -11.81
CA ALA A 18 9.21 -0.79 -10.56
C ALA A 18 9.59 0.67 -10.83
N GLY A 19 9.26 1.56 -9.87
CA GLY A 19 9.59 2.98 -9.94
C GLY A 19 8.63 3.78 -10.83
N GLY A 20 8.90 5.07 -10.94
CA GLY A 20 8.19 5.97 -11.85
C GLY A 20 8.92 6.12 -13.18
N HIS A 21 8.17 6.37 -14.24
CA HIS A 21 8.69 6.44 -15.61
C HIS A 21 8.39 7.82 -16.22
N THR A 22 9.32 8.33 -17.01
CA THR A 22 9.17 9.65 -17.66
C THR A 22 8.47 9.59 -19.00
N LYS A 23 8.32 8.40 -19.58
CA LYS A 23 7.70 8.19 -20.90
C LYS A 23 6.43 7.38 -20.78
N ARG A 24 5.45 7.75 -21.58
CA ARG A 24 4.21 6.99 -21.75
C ARG A 24 4.45 5.79 -22.66
N ASP A 25 4.82 4.67 -22.08
CA ASP A 25 5.13 3.43 -22.77
C ASP A 25 4.38 2.28 -22.09
N ALA A 26 3.53 1.57 -22.81
CA ALA A 26 2.70 0.48 -22.26
C ALA A 26 3.53 -0.66 -21.66
N GLU A 27 4.77 -0.85 -22.12
CA GLU A 27 5.67 -1.90 -21.65
C GLU A 27 6.53 -1.46 -20.45
N ALA A 28 6.36 -0.20 -19.97
CA ALA A 28 7.15 0.36 -18.88
C ALA A 28 6.32 1.34 -18.06
N LEU A 29 5.33 0.85 -17.32
CA LEU A 29 4.46 1.65 -16.44
C LEU A 29 4.51 1.11 -15.00
N CYS A 30 4.52 1.98 -14.00
CA CYS A 30 4.09 1.54 -12.67
C CYS A 30 2.56 1.34 -12.63
N VAL A 31 2.05 0.72 -11.58
CA VAL A 31 0.60 0.45 -11.48
C VAL A 31 -0.25 1.73 -11.57
N MET A 32 0.22 2.85 -11.01
CA MET A 32 -0.54 4.11 -11.03
C MET A 32 -0.44 4.84 -12.38
N GLU A 33 0.70 4.72 -13.08
CA GLU A 33 0.83 5.19 -14.47
C GLU A 33 -0.07 4.37 -15.41
N ALA A 34 -0.25 3.07 -15.15
CA ALA A 34 -1.22 2.25 -15.87
C ALA A 34 -2.67 2.72 -15.63
N VAL A 35 -3.00 3.18 -14.40
CA VAL A 35 -4.30 3.80 -14.11
C VAL A 35 -4.48 5.09 -14.93
N ALA A 36 -3.49 5.99 -14.95
CA ALA A 36 -3.54 7.20 -15.77
C ALA A 36 -3.68 6.87 -17.26
N TRP A 37 -2.94 5.86 -17.74
CA TRP A 37 -3.03 5.38 -19.13
C TRP A 37 -4.44 4.97 -19.51
N VAL A 38 -5.04 4.10 -18.70
CA VAL A 38 -6.38 3.54 -18.94
C VAL A 38 -7.47 4.59 -18.78
N ALA A 39 -7.31 5.53 -17.85
CA ALA A 39 -8.24 6.64 -17.64
C ALA A 39 -8.15 7.72 -18.73
N GLY A 40 -7.17 7.65 -19.65
CA GLY A 40 -6.94 8.69 -20.65
C GLY A 40 -6.37 9.98 -20.07
N GLU A 41 -5.82 9.94 -18.86
CA GLU A 41 -5.19 11.07 -18.22
C GLU A 41 -3.75 11.32 -18.72
N PRO A 42 -3.19 12.51 -18.48
CA PRO A 42 -1.76 12.76 -18.67
C PRO A 42 -0.92 11.71 -17.92
N HIS A 43 0.24 11.36 -18.46
CA HIS A 43 1.16 10.40 -17.85
C HIS A 43 1.59 10.88 -16.46
N SER A 44 1.24 10.10 -15.43
CA SER A 44 1.54 10.43 -14.04
C SER A 44 1.34 9.17 -13.17
N ASP A 45 2.15 9.01 -12.14
CA ASP A 45 1.94 8.05 -11.06
C ASP A 45 0.97 8.56 -9.97
N HIS A 46 0.43 9.77 -10.18
CA HIS A 46 -0.59 10.42 -9.35
C HIS A 46 -1.82 10.80 -10.20
N PRO A 47 -2.54 9.81 -10.80
CA PRO A 47 -3.71 10.11 -11.61
C PRO A 47 -4.80 10.78 -10.79
N VAL A 48 -5.45 11.78 -11.41
CA VAL A 48 -6.47 12.60 -10.73
C VAL A 48 -7.73 11.79 -10.41
N CYS A 49 -8.05 10.79 -11.23
CA CYS A 49 -9.20 9.91 -11.04
C CYS A 49 -9.04 8.91 -9.88
N ALA A 50 -7.84 8.72 -9.35
CA ALA A 50 -7.58 7.73 -8.32
C ALA A 50 -7.51 8.35 -6.92
N CYS A 51 -7.93 7.58 -5.92
CA CYS A 51 -7.80 7.95 -4.52
C CYS A 51 -6.31 8.06 -4.14
N PRO A 52 -5.84 9.20 -3.60
CA PRO A 52 -4.43 9.42 -3.26
C PRO A 52 -3.93 8.45 -2.19
N VAL A 53 -4.77 8.05 -1.24
CA VAL A 53 -4.42 7.08 -0.19
C VAL A 53 -4.14 5.70 -0.80
N ILE A 54 -5.03 5.22 -1.67
CA ILE A 54 -4.84 3.94 -2.36
C ILE A 54 -3.63 4.03 -3.30
N GLY A 55 -3.47 5.15 -4.00
CA GLY A 55 -2.33 5.37 -4.89
C GLY A 55 -0.99 5.32 -4.16
N ALA A 56 -0.89 5.96 -2.99
CA ALA A 56 0.33 5.91 -2.17
C ALA A 56 0.69 4.47 -1.76
N PHE A 57 -0.29 3.70 -1.29
CA PHE A 57 -0.11 2.30 -0.93
C PHE A 57 0.35 1.46 -2.14
N LEU A 58 -0.29 1.65 -3.29
CA LEU A 58 0.01 0.86 -4.49
C LEU A 58 1.36 1.19 -5.11
N ARG A 59 1.83 2.44 -5.07
CA ARG A 59 3.19 2.77 -5.50
C ARG A 59 4.23 2.03 -4.65
N GLN A 60 4.07 2.08 -3.33
CA GLN A 60 4.98 1.36 -2.43
C GLN A 60 4.93 -0.15 -2.66
N TRP A 61 3.75 -0.73 -2.84
CA TRP A 61 3.61 -2.15 -3.13
C TRP A 61 4.20 -2.52 -4.51
N ASN A 62 3.96 -1.70 -5.53
CA ASN A 62 4.56 -1.86 -6.86
C ASN A 62 6.08 -2.00 -6.78
N ASP A 63 6.74 -1.13 -6.00
CA ASP A 63 8.19 -1.07 -5.92
C ASP A 63 8.77 -2.18 -5.02
N SER A 64 7.98 -2.71 -4.11
CA SER A 64 8.39 -3.81 -3.22
C SER A 64 8.40 -5.19 -3.90
N ILE A 65 7.72 -5.36 -5.03
CA ILE A 65 7.67 -6.64 -5.74
C ILE A 65 8.95 -6.81 -6.56
N SER A 66 9.63 -7.95 -6.36
CA SER A 66 10.98 -8.18 -6.88
C SER A 66 11.05 -8.41 -8.40
N THR A 67 9.98 -8.92 -9.04
CA THR A 67 9.98 -9.20 -10.48
C THR A 67 8.81 -8.55 -11.20
N ASP A 68 9.02 -8.19 -12.48
CA ASP A 68 7.98 -7.54 -13.30
C ASP A 68 6.81 -8.49 -13.62
N GLU A 69 7.08 -9.79 -13.76
CA GLU A 69 6.05 -10.80 -13.96
C GLU A 69 5.13 -10.90 -12.75
N ALA A 70 5.70 -10.96 -11.55
CA ALA A 70 4.93 -11.00 -10.31
C ALA A 70 4.15 -9.70 -10.11
N ARG A 71 4.77 -8.55 -10.37
CA ARG A 71 4.16 -7.22 -10.30
C ARG A 71 2.97 -7.11 -11.25
N THR A 72 3.17 -7.46 -12.52
CA THR A 72 2.11 -7.45 -13.53
C THR A 72 0.98 -8.39 -13.17
N ARG A 73 1.29 -9.62 -12.77
CA ARG A 73 0.28 -10.61 -12.38
C ARG A 73 -0.57 -10.16 -11.19
N LEU A 74 0.06 -9.55 -10.17
CA LEU A 74 -0.61 -9.18 -8.92
C LEU A 74 -1.35 -7.86 -9.04
N LEU A 75 -0.77 -6.84 -9.67
CA LEU A 75 -1.29 -5.47 -9.63
C LEU A 75 -2.10 -5.09 -10.86
N LYS A 76 -1.79 -5.62 -12.03
CA LYS A 76 -2.54 -5.32 -13.27
C LYS A 76 -4.06 -5.56 -13.14
N PRO A 77 -4.54 -6.66 -12.51
CA PRO A 77 -5.97 -6.88 -12.31
C PRO A 77 -6.66 -5.82 -11.41
N LEU A 78 -5.88 -5.04 -10.64
CA LEU A 78 -6.43 -3.98 -9.78
C LEU A 78 -6.70 -2.68 -10.56
N VAL A 79 -5.99 -2.44 -11.67
CA VAL A 79 -6.05 -1.19 -12.44
C VAL A 79 -7.49 -0.74 -12.73
N PRO A 80 -8.42 -1.60 -13.23
CA PRO A 80 -9.80 -1.18 -13.50
C PRO A 80 -10.57 -0.69 -12.26
N ARG A 81 -10.21 -1.20 -11.07
CA ARG A 81 -10.84 -0.82 -9.81
C ARG A 81 -10.32 0.51 -9.26
N LEU A 82 -9.19 0.97 -9.77
CA LEU A 82 -8.53 2.20 -9.34
C LEU A 82 -9.00 3.40 -10.13
N VAL A 83 -9.37 3.20 -11.40
CA VAL A 83 -9.99 4.23 -12.23
C VAL A 83 -11.29 4.70 -11.57
N GLY A 84 -11.42 6.00 -11.34
CA GLY A 84 -12.60 6.58 -10.68
C GLY A 84 -12.68 6.31 -9.17
N SER A 85 -11.61 5.82 -8.54
CA SER A 85 -11.59 5.59 -7.08
C SER A 85 -11.45 6.86 -6.24
N LYS A 86 -11.17 8.02 -6.85
CA LYS A 86 -11.21 9.34 -6.20
C LYS A 86 -12.57 9.55 -5.55
N SER A 87 -12.60 10.13 -4.36
CA SER A 87 -13.83 10.33 -3.61
C SER A 87 -13.81 11.63 -2.83
N THR A 88 -14.76 11.82 -1.92
CA THR A 88 -14.77 12.96 -1.01
C THR A 88 -13.64 12.84 0.03
N GLU A 89 -13.20 13.97 0.56
CA GLU A 89 -12.18 14.03 1.61
C GLU A 89 -12.53 13.13 2.80
N ALA A 90 -13.79 13.12 3.24
CA ALA A 90 -14.24 12.28 4.33
C ALA A 90 -14.04 10.77 4.06
N VAL A 91 -14.27 10.33 2.81
CA VAL A 91 -14.02 8.94 2.41
C VAL A 91 -12.52 8.65 2.35
N GLU A 92 -11.72 9.58 1.87
CA GLU A 92 -10.26 9.43 1.79
C GLU A 92 -9.62 9.38 3.18
N VAL A 93 -10.09 10.20 4.12
CA VAL A 93 -9.69 10.13 5.53
C VAL A 93 -10.05 8.76 6.15
N ARG A 94 -11.26 8.25 5.92
CA ARG A 94 -11.61 6.90 6.39
C ARG A 94 -10.72 5.81 5.80
N ARG A 95 -10.34 5.93 4.51
CA ARG A 95 -9.42 4.99 3.87
C ARG A 95 -8.01 5.06 4.47
N SER A 96 -7.55 6.25 4.88
CA SER A 96 -6.26 6.38 5.54
C SER A 96 -6.23 5.70 6.91
N TYR A 97 -7.29 5.84 7.71
CA TYR A 97 -7.41 5.08 8.97
C TYR A 97 -7.51 3.58 8.74
N LEU A 98 -8.25 3.13 7.73
CA LEU A 98 -8.32 1.71 7.39
C LEU A 98 -6.96 1.13 7.00
N ALA A 99 -6.17 1.86 6.22
CA ALA A 99 -4.81 1.47 5.87
C ALA A 99 -3.89 1.44 7.09
N LEU A 100 -3.98 2.44 7.98
CA LEU A 100 -3.22 2.50 9.22
C LEU A 100 -3.59 1.36 10.18
N ASP A 101 -4.88 1.09 10.33
CA ASP A 101 -5.38 -0.01 11.15
C ASP A 101 -4.82 -1.36 10.68
N TRP A 102 -4.88 -1.61 9.38
CA TRP A 102 -4.32 -2.83 8.79
C TRP A 102 -2.81 -2.93 9.00
N LEU A 103 -2.06 -1.85 8.80
CA LEU A 103 -0.62 -1.82 9.05
C LEU A 103 -0.29 -2.13 10.50
N ALA A 104 -1.02 -1.53 11.45
CA ALA A 104 -0.74 -1.67 12.88
C ALA A 104 -1.19 -3.00 13.46
N ARG A 105 -2.39 -3.50 13.08
CA ARG A 105 -3.04 -4.64 13.73
C ARG A 105 -2.90 -5.96 12.98
N GLU A 106 -2.53 -5.93 11.70
CA GLU A 106 -2.36 -7.12 10.87
C GLU A 106 -0.94 -7.26 10.33
N TYR A 107 -0.46 -6.27 9.59
CA TYR A 107 0.81 -6.37 8.88
C TYR A 107 2.02 -6.37 9.82
N ALA A 108 2.16 -5.38 10.71
CA ALA A 108 3.27 -5.29 11.64
C ALA A 108 3.31 -6.51 12.59
N PRO A 109 2.20 -6.98 13.18
CA PRO A 109 2.20 -8.20 13.96
C PRO A 109 2.62 -9.46 13.19
N ALA A 110 2.27 -9.57 11.90
CA ALA A 110 2.72 -10.70 11.09
C ALA A 110 4.25 -10.75 11.01
N TRP A 111 4.88 -9.60 10.73
CA TRP A 111 6.34 -9.46 10.70
C TRP A 111 6.99 -9.70 12.06
N LEU A 112 6.50 -9.07 13.13
CA LEU A 112 7.05 -9.22 14.48
C LEU A 112 6.96 -10.67 14.97
N SER A 113 5.94 -11.41 14.55
CA SER A 113 5.76 -12.82 14.92
C SER A 113 6.83 -13.77 14.36
N LEU A 114 7.60 -13.33 13.35
CA LEU A 114 8.71 -14.12 12.80
C LEU A 114 9.89 -14.25 13.77
N ARG A 115 9.97 -13.38 14.78
CA ARG A 115 11.00 -13.39 15.79
C ARG A 115 10.41 -13.68 17.18
N ASN A 116 11.02 -14.60 17.92
CA ASN A 116 10.51 -15.01 19.24
C ASN A 116 10.52 -13.88 20.28
N ASP A 117 11.57 -13.04 20.26
CA ASP A 117 11.76 -11.90 21.13
C ASP A 117 10.77 -10.74 20.87
N LEU A 118 10.08 -10.72 19.73
CA LEU A 118 9.11 -9.70 19.33
C LEU A 118 7.64 -10.18 19.40
N LYS A 119 7.38 -11.47 19.69
CA LYS A 119 6.01 -12.03 19.70
C LYS A 119 5.08 -11.34 20.69
N ALA A 120 5.57 -10.90 21.84
CA ALA A 120 4.74 -10.18 22.82
C ALA A 120 4.22 -8.86 22.24
N HIS A 121 5.05 -8.13 21.50
CA HIS A 121 4.63 -6.91 20.80
C HIS A 121 3.63 -7.20 19.69
N ALA A 122 3.80 -8.29 18.95
CA ALA A 122 2.82 -8.72 17.93
C ALA A 122 1.44 -8.99 18.55
N VAL A 123 1.39 -9.65 19.69
CA VAL A 123 0.13 -9.90 20.43
C VAL A 123 -0.49 -8.60 20.91
N ALA A 124 0.32 -7.69 21.49
CA ALA A 124 -0.16 -6.40 21.95
C ALA A 124 -0.78 -5.56 20.82
N LEU A 125 -0.14 -5.52 19.65
CA LEU A 125 -0.65 -4.79 18.49
C LEU A 125 -1.97 -5.39 17.98
N ARG A 126 -2.11 -6.73 17.90
CA ARG A 126 -3.38 -7.36 17.51
C ARG A 126 -4.51 -7.11 18.50
N GLY A 127 -4.17 -6.86 19.77
CA GLY A 127 -5.12 -6.55 20.84
C GLY A 127 -5.62 -5.11 20.84
N LEU A 128 -5.06 -4.22 20.01
CA LEU A 128 -5.51 -2.83 19.92
C LEU A 128 -6.96 -2.76 19.44
N ALA A 129 -7.70 -1.77 19.95
CA ALA A 129 -8.99 -1.40 19.35
C ALA A 129 -8.79 -0.88 17.91
N PRO A 130 -9.81 -0.98 17.02
CA PRO A 130 -9.70 -0.46 15.67
C PRO A 130 -9.28 1.01 15.63
N LEU A 131 -8.32 1.34 14.75
CA LEU A 131 -7.85 2.70 14.53
C LEU A 131 -8.74 3.39 13.50
N THR A 132 -9.67 4.22 13.96
CA THR A 132 -10.70 4.83 13.11
C THR A 132 -10.66 6.36 13.06
N ASP A 133 -9.90 6.97 13.99
CA ASP A 133 -9.79 8.41 14.18
C ASP A 133 -8.54 8.77 14.99
N THR A 134 -8.33 10.06 15.21
CA THR A 134 -7.21 10.58 15.99
C THR A 134 -7.24 10.13 17.45
N ALA A 135 -8.41 9.95 18.06
CA ALA A 135 -8.54 9.54 19.44
C ALA A 135 -8.11 8.08 19.65
N SER A 136 -8.57 7.19 18.76
CA SER A 136 -8.16 5.77 18.78
C SER A 136 -6.66 5.61 18.49
N CYS A 137 -6.09 6.41 17.59
CA CYS A 137 -4.66 6.43 17.33
C CYS A 137 -3.86 6.90 18.55
N ALA A 138 -4.32 7.96 19.24
CA ALA A 138 -3.67 8.45 20.45
C ALA A 138 -3.72 7.41 21.57
N ALA A 139 -4.82 6.68 21.73
CA ALA A 139 -4.94 5.60 22.69
C ALA A 139 -4.00 4.42 22.39
N ALA A 140 -3.69 4.16 21.13
CA ALA A 140 -2.79 3.10 20.69
C ALA A 140 -1.29 3.48 20.77
N GLN A 141 -0.97 4.78 20.89
CA GLN A 141 0.38 5.32 20.71
C GLN A 141 1.45 4.61 21.54
N THR A 142 1.21 4.41 22.83
CA THR A 142 2.19 3.74 23.72
C THR A 142 2.53 2.33 23.26
N THR A 143 1.54 1.57 22.79
CA THR A 143 1.75 0.20 22.30
C THR A 143 2.50 0.21 20.97
N LEU A 144 2.19 1.15 20.08
CA LEU A 144 2.87 1.33 18.79
C LEU A 144 4.35 1.71 19.01
N ASP A 145 4.62 2.67 19.91
CA ASP A 145 5.98 3.12 20.22
C ASP A 145 6.82 2.01 20.83
N ALA A 146 6.25 1.21 21.74
CA ALA A 146 6.94 0.07 22.35
C ALA A 146 7.32 -0.98 21.27
N ALA A 147 6.41 -1.29 20.37
CA ALA A 147 6.66 -2.23 19.27
C ALA A 147 7.73 -1.71 18.30
N LEU A 148 7.68 -0.43 17.97
CA LEU A 148 8.65 0.22 17.07
C LEU A 148 10.05 0.24 17.70
N ALA A 149 10.15 0.59 19.00
CA ALA A 149 11.43 0.60 19.73
C ALA A 149 12.05 -0.80 19.80
N ALA A 150 11.25 -1.84 20.09
CA ALA A 150 11.70 -3.22 20.12
C ALA A 150 12.19 -3.71 18.75
N ALA A 151 11.43 -3.43 17.69
CA ALA A 151 11.83 -3.77 16.33
C ALA A 151 13.13 -3.09 15.91
N GLY A 152 13.29 -1.81 16.23
CA GLY A 152 14.52 -1.05 15.97
C GLY A 152 15.73 -1.60 16.74
N ALA A 153 15.57 -2.00 18.00
CA ALA A 153 16.61 -2.63 18.79
C ALA A 153 17.03 -3.99 18.19
N ALA A 154 16.06 -4.80 17.78
CA ALA A 154 16.29 -6.09 17.15
C ALA A 154 17.02 -5.97 15.81
N SER A 155 16.67 -4.97 14.99
CA SER A 155 17.37 -4.68 13.73
C SER A 155 18.83 -4.28 13.95
N ARG A 156 19.09 -3.41 14.93
CA ARG A 156 20.48 -2.99 15.26
C ARG A 156 21.32 -4.17 15.77
N ALA A 157 20.76 -5.02 16.63
CA ALA A 157 21.44 -6.21 17.12
C ALA A 157 21.78 -7.18 15.98
N ALA A 158 20.88 -7.40 15.04
CA ALA A 158 21.12 -8.25 13.87
C ALA A 158 22.22 -7.67 12.96
N ALA A 159 22.20 -6.36 12.72
CA ALA A 159 23.23 -5.69 11.91
C ALA A 159 24.63 -5.77 12.58
N GLY A 160 24.69 -5.60 13.91
CA GLY A 160 25.96 -5.75 14.68
C GLY A 160 26.52 -7.16 14.64
N ALA A 161 25.65 -8.18 14.73
CA ALA A 161 26.07 -9.59 14.64
C ALA A 161 26.54 -10.01 13.23
N ALA A 162 26.11 -9.31 12.18
CA ALA A 162 26.52 -9.59 10.79
C ALA A 162 27.86 -8.89 10.42
N ALA A 163 28.32 -7.94 11.22
CA ALA A 163 29.54 -7.15 10.99
C ALA A 163 30.77 -7.66 11.77
N GLY A 164 30.61 -8.61 12.69
CA GLY A 164 31.67 -9.25 13.48
C GLY A 164 31.92 -10.67 13.08
#